data_2f8d7ad12e62abe89445bf1287e4f2c0
#
_entry.id   2f8d7ad12e62abe89445bf1287e4f2c0
#
_cell.length_a   1.000
_cell.length_b   1.000
_cell.length_c   1.000
_cell.angle_alpha   90.00
_cell.angle_beta   90.00
_cell.angle_gamma   90.00
#
_symmetry.space_group_name_H-M   'P 1'
#
loop_
_entity.id
_entity.type
_entity.pdbx_description
1 polymer ?
#
loop_
_entity_poly.entity_id
_entity_poly.type
_entity_poly.pdbx_seq_one_letter_code
_entity_poly.pdbx_strand_id
1 'polypeptide(L)' 'MEENKPPLEEIKVPSYAEAKARMENIVASAVIDFVQQWGGGIRVSIEATASEEIKTEAGGKSILRKTRLNEMTVKRWEDN' A
#
# COMPACT_ATOMS: atom_id res chain seq x y z
N MET A 1 3.00 11.11 -34.92
CA MET A 1 2.90 11.12 -34.40
C MET A 1 2.90 10.75 -33.71
N GLU A 2 2.97 10.52 -33.32
CA GLU A 2 2.92 10.17 -32.64
C GLU A 2 2.82 10.06 -31.85
N GLU A 3 2.89 10.32 -31.77
CA GLU A 3 2.79 10.33 -31.07
C GLU A 3 2.60 9.82 -30.35
N ASN A 4 2.48 9.49 -30.38
CA ASN A 4 2.26 8.87 -29.86
C ASN A 4 2.55 8.47 -29.03
N LYS A 5 2.10 8.48 -28.74
CA LYS A 5 2.59 8.38 -27.65
C LYS A 5 3.01 7.21 -27.06
N PRO A 6 4.04 7.12 -26.50
CA PRO A 6 4.49 5.81 -26.10
C PRO A 6 3.85 5.36 -24.83
N PRO A 7 3.54 4.10 -24.72
CA PRO A 7 2.89 3.56 -23.55
C PRO A 7 3.70 3.72 -22.28
N LEU A 8 4.98 3.87 -22.40
CA LEU A 8 5.81 4.02 -21.24
C LEU A 8 5.39 5.16 -20.35
N GLU A 9 4.93 6.19 -20.96
CA GLU A 9 4.53 7.36 -20.21
C GLU A 9 3.31 7.10 -19.40
N GLU A 10 2.53 6.15 -19.82
CA GLU A 10 1.32 5.85 -19.10
C GLU A 10 1.55 4.93 -17.93
N ILE A 11 2.68 4.27 -17.92
CA ILE A 11 3.01 3.37 -16.84
C ILE A 11 3.93 4.10 -15.89
N LYS A 12 3.61 5.31 -15.63
CA LYS A 12 4.43 6.09 -14.75
C LYS A 12 4.28 5.61 -13.33
N VAL A 13 5.40 5.38 -12.69
CA VAL A 13 5.40 4.97 -11.29
C VAL A 13 5.16 6.21 -10.45
N PRO A 14 4.16 6.19 -9.60
CA PRO A 14 3.91 7.36 -8.75
C PRO A 14 5.10 7.57 -7.80
N SER A 15 5.29 8.82 -7.43
CA SER A 15 6.30 9.14 -6.46
C SER A 15 5.93 8.52 -5.11
N TYR A 16 6.92 8.47 -4.22
CA TYR A 16 6.64 7.96 -2.89
C TYR A 16 5.55 8.76 -2.21
N ALA A 17 5.59 10.09 -2.37
CA ALA A 17 4.59 10.94 -1.74
C ALA A 17 3.18 10.63 -2.26
N GLU A 18 3.09 10.43 -3.58
CA GLU A 18 1.78 10.13 -4.16
C GLU A 18 1.27 8.78 -3.73
N ALA A 19 2.16 7.79 -3.72
CA ALA A 19 1.75 6.46 -3.31
C ALA A 19 1.35 6.45 -1.85
N LYS A 20 2.08 7.17 -1.02
CA LYS A 20 1.77 7.27 0.40
C LYS A 20 0.42 7.92 0.60
N ALA A 21 0.15 9.01 -0.11
CA ALA A 21 -1.12 9.70 0.03
C ALA A 21 -2.28 8.81 -0.40
N ARG A 22 -2.08 8.07 -1.47
CA ARG A 22 -3.14 7.17 -1.93
C ARG A 22 -3.42 6.10 -0.89
N MET A 23 -2.38 5.52 -0.32
CA MET A 23 -2.58 4.50 0.70
C MET A 23 -3.29 5.08 1.91
N GLU A 24 -2.89 6.26 2.34
CA GLU A 24 -3.52 6.88 3.49
C GLU A 24 -5.00 7.15 3.23
N ASN A 25 -5.33 7.56 2.03
CA ASN A 25 -6.71 7.83 1.69
C ASN A 25 -7.54 6.55 1.70
N ILE A 26 -6.98 5.47 1.17
CA ILE A 26 -7.71 4.21 1.15
C ILE A 26 -7.94 3.71 2.57
N VAL A 27 -6.92 3.77 3.39
CA VAL A 27 -7.04 3.32 4.78
C VAL A 27 -8.03 4.20 5.53
N ALA A 28 -7.95 5.50 5.33
CA ALA A 28 -8.86 6.42 6.00
C ALA A 28 -10.30 6.14 5.61
N SER A 29 -10.55 5.89 4.33
CA SER A 29 -11.90 5.58 3.89
C SER A 29 -12.42 4.31 4.53
N ALA A 30 -11.58 3.29 4.60
CA ALA A 30 -11.99 2.04 5.20
C ALA A 30 -12.30 2.21 6.68
N VAL A 31 -11.48 2.99 7.38
CA VAL A 31 -11.69 3.22 8.79
C VAL A 31 -12.99 4.01 9.02
N ILE A 32 -13.19 5.03 8.21
CA ILE A 32 -14.40 5.85 8.34
C ILE A 32 -15.64 5.01 8.08
N ASP A 33 -15.60 4.17 7.04
CA ASP A 33 -16.74 3.31 6.74
C ASP A 33 -17.06 2.40 7.91
N PHE A 34 -16.04 1.84 8.52
CA PHE A 34 -16.24 0.97 9.65
C PHE A 34 -16.88 1.72 10.82
N VAL A 35 -16.36 2.90 11.11
CA VAL A 35 -16.89 3.68 12.24
C VAL A 35 -18.31 4.11 11.98
N GLN A 36 -18.62 4.50 10.73
CA GLN A 36 -19.99 4.88 10.41
C GLN A 36 -20.95 3.73 10.60
N GLN A 37 -20.48 2.54 10.31
CA GLN A 37 -21.33 1.37 10.38
C GLN A 37 -21.57 0.92 11.82
N TRP A 38 -20.53 0.97 12.63
CA TRP A 38 -20.60 0.39 13.97
C TRP A 38 -20.64 1.44 15.08
N GLY A 39 -20.27 2.67 14.75
CA GLY A 39 -20.29 3.74 15.74
C GLY A 39 -19.08 3.68 16.65
N GLY A 40 -18.97 4.75 17.46
CA GLY A 40 -17.88 4.87 18.41
C GLY A 40 -16.59 5.25 17.74
N GLY A 41 -15.50 5.00 18.41
CA GLY A 41 -14.18 5.28 17.89
C GLY A 41 -13.33 4.04 17.89
N ILE A 42 -12.37 4.01 16.99
CA ILE A 42 -11.45 2.87 16.91
C ILE A 42 -10.05 3.37 16.76
N ARG A 43 -9.13 2.51 17.09
CA ARG A 43 -7.71 2.72 16.87
C ARG A 43 -7.18 1.58 16.03
N VAL A 44 -6.48 1.93 14.96
CA VAL A 44 -5.98 0.94 14.04
C VAL A 44 -4.46 1.03 14.02
N SER A 45 -3.81 -0.12 14.14
CA SER A 45 -2.36 -0.22 14.02
C SER A 45 -2.03 -1.21 12.91
N ILE A 46 -1.21 -0.76 11.98
CA ILE A 46 -0.82 -1.61 10.86
C ILE A 46 0.67 -1.48 10.67
N GLU A 47 1.31 -2.61 10.54
CA GLU A 47 2.75 -2.64 10.26
C GLU A 47 3.00 -3.68 9.20
N ALA A 48 3.72 -3.28 8.18
CA ALA A 48 4.07 -4.19 7.09
C ALA A 48 5.49 -3.90 6.66
N THR A 49 6.16 -4.93 6.22
CA THR A 49 7.53 -4.81 5.74
C THR A 49 7.68 -5.53 4.43
N ALA A 50 8.73 -5.17 3.73
CA ALA A 50 9.07 -5.82 2.48
C ALA A 50 10.56 -6.11 2.48
N SER A 51 10.93 -7.25 1.96
CA SER A 51 12.32 -7.60 1.74
C SER A 51 12.51 -7.87 0.26
N GLU A 52 13.73 -7.68 -0.19
CA GLU A 52 14.04 -7.84 -1.59
C GLU A 52 15.13 -8.87 -1.75
N GLU A 53 14.95 -9.72 -2.73
CA GLU A 53 15.94 -10.70 -3.11
C GLU A 53 16.37 -10.42 -4.53
N ILE A 54 17.66 -10.43 -4.77
CA ILE A 54 18.17 -10.26 -6.10
C ILE A 54 18.58 -11.63 -6.61
N LYS A 55 17.99 -12.06 -7.71
CA LYS A 55 18.33 -13.32 -8.32
C LYS A 55 19.07 -13.07 -9.60
N THR A 56 20.17 -13.77 -9.78
CA THR A 56 20.94 -13.70 -10.99
C THR A 56 20.53 -14.86 -11.88
N GLU A 57 20.10 -14.52 -13.06
CA GLU A 57 19.65 -15.54 -14.01
C GLU A 57 20.39 -15.36 -15.31
N ALA A 58 20.21 -16.32 -16.19
CA ALA A 58 20.87 -16.29 -17.47
C ALA A 58 20.56 -15.03 -18.24
N GLY A 59 19.37 -14.52 -18.10
CA GLY A 59 18.97 -13.31 -18.80
C GLY A 59 19.26 -12.03 -18.07
N GLY A 60 19.91 -12.10 -16.92
CA GLY A 60 20.19 -10.91 -16.14
C GLY A 60 19.79 -11.07 -14.72
N LYS A 61 19.51 -9.96 -14.09
CA LYS A 61 19.12 -9.95 -12.69
C LYS A 61 17.64 -9.61 -12.56
N SER A 62 17.00 -10.25 -11.63
CA SER A 62 15.63 -9.91 -11.29
C SER A 62 15.54 -9.68 -9.81
N ILE A 63 14.60 -8.80 -9.44
CA ILE A 63 14.37 -8.45 -8.05
C ILE A 63 13.04 -9.01 -7.63
N LEU A 64 13.07 -9.82 -6.60
CA LEU A 64 11.86 -10.37 -6.03
C LEU A 64 11.58 -9.67 -4.72
N ARG A 65 10.40 -9.08 -4.61
CA ARG A 65 10.02 -8.37 -3.40
C ARG A 65 8.97 -9.19 -2.67
N LYS A 66 9.27 -9.53 -1.44
CA LYS A 66 8.35 -10.26 -0.59
C LYS A 66 7.81 -9.33 0.46
N THR A 67 6.51 -9.34 0.62
CA THR A 67 5.86 -8.48 1.59
C THR A 67 5.28 -9.30 2.71
N ARG A 68 5.15 -8.68 3.85
CA ARG A 68 4.65 -9.34 5.03
C ARG A 68 3.88 -8.35 5.87
N LEU A 69 2.72 -8.77 6.30
CA LEU A 69 1.93 -7.98 7.24
C LEU A 69 2.29 -8.45 8.63
N ASN A 70 2.96 -7.58 9.37
CA ASN A 70 3.44 -7.94 10.70
C ASN A 70 2.41 -7.73 11.77
N GLU A 71 1.60 -6.70 11.59
CA GLU A 71 0.63 -6.36 12.61
C GLU A 71 -0.58 -5.74 11.96
N MET A 72 -1.74 -6.15 12.40
CA MET A 72 -3.01 -5.54 12.01
C MET A 72 -3.93 -5.66 13.21
N THR A 73 -4.15 -4.54 13.86
CA THR A 73 -4.93 -4.51 15.07
C THR A 73 -5.99 -3.44 14.97
N VAL A 74 -7.20 -3.79 15.31
CA VAL A 74 -8.30 -2.86 15.36
C VAL A 74 -8.90 -2.94 16.76
N LYS A 75 -8.88 -1.82 17.46
CA LYS A 75 -9.40 -1.77 18.82
C LYS A 75 -10.45 -0.69 18.92
N ARG A 76 -11.56 -1.05 19.49
CA ARG A 76 -12.56 -0.04 19.80
C ARG A 76 -12.17 0.63 21.11
N TRP A 77 -12.52 1.91 21.17
CA TRP A 77 -12.20 2.66 22.40
C TRP A 77 -12.84 2.04 23.62
N GLU A 78 -13.96 1.38 23.43
CA GLU A 78 -14.69 0.79 24.52
C GLU A 78 -14.10 -0.53 25.00
N ASP A 79 -13.17 -1.06 24.22
CA ASP A 79 -12.61 -2.37 24.52
C ASP A 79 -11.40 -2.30 25.44
N ASN A 80 -11.18 -1.24 26.09
CA ASN A 80 -9.99 -1.10 26.96
C ASN A 80 -9.98 -2.02 28.12
#